data_d3ee78c19abddb94c0eeeed14f14905d
#
_entry.id   d3ee78c19abddb94c0eeeed14f14905d
#
_cell.length_a   1.000
_cell.length_b   1.000
_cell.length_c   1.000
_cell.angle_alpha   90.00
_cell.angle_beta   90.00
_cell.angle_gamma   90.00
#
_symmetry.space_group_name_H-M   'P 1'
#
loop_
_entity.id
_entity.type
_entity.pdbx_description
1 polymer ?
#
loop_
_entity_poly.entity_id
_entity_poly.type
_entity_poly.pdbx_seq_one_letter_code
_entity_poly.pdbx_strand_id
1 'polypeptide(L)'
;MKKALAIKNIACETLGTLERLFKADGYDVETVDAQTKVPERPTDYSAIVILGGPMAVYDNFPYLQKEQELIREAIKNDVPTLGICLGSQLIAQAAGGRVYRGRQKEIGWHTVSLTPHGQDGIFQGANKEIKVFQWHGDTYDLPPDATILARSSLYPQAFQIGSAIGIQFHLEVNGGLIRMWMKEYENEVKAEKIAERDIIGPGRDLESLAKNCQLVYRNFARMVR
;
A
#
# COMPACT_ATOMS: atom_id res chain seq x y z
N MET A 1 -7.45 -20.18 13.96
CA MET A 1 -7.89 -18.80 13.67
C MET A 1 -6.89 -18.24 12.67
N LYS A 2 -7.33 -17.61 11.58
CA LYS A 2 -6.41 -16.99 10.63
C LYS A 2 -5.76 -15.78 11.27
N LYS A 3 -4.43 -15.65 11.15
CA LYS A 3 -3.67 -14.53 11.72
C LYS A 3 -3.17 -13.63 10.61
N ALA A 4 -3.43 -12.34 10.68
CA ALA A 4 -2.90 -11.35 9.76
C ALA A 4 -1.88 -10.44 10.48
N LEU A 5 -0.75 -10.18 9.83
CA LEU A 5 0.25 -9.23 10.31
C LEU A 5 0.03 -7.89 9.63
N ALA A 6 0.00 -6.81 10.39
CA ALA A 6 0.07 -5.45 9.89
C ALA A 6 1.33 -4.77 10.41
N ILE A 7 2.21 -4.32 9.51
CA ILE A 7 3.44 -3.60 9.87
C ILE A 7 3.22 -2.10 9.63
N LYS A 8 3.36 -1.31 10.69
CA LYS A 8 3.33 0.15 10.64
C LYS A 8 4.74 0.72 10.67
N ASN A 9 5.01 1.67 9.80
CA ASN A 9 6.27 2.41 9.78
C ASN A 9 6.19 3.73 10.53
N ILE A 10 4.97 4.26 10.72
CA ILE A 10 4.67 5.47 11.50
C ILE A 10 3.31 5.35 12.16
N ALA A 11 3.12 6.05 13.28
CA ALA A 11 1.92 5.93 14.11
C ALA A 11 0.62 6.34 13.39
N CYS A 12 0.67 7.36 12.52
CA CYS A 12 -0.51 7.88 11.83
C CYS A 12 -0.96 7.05 10.62
N GLU A 13 -0.11 6.17 10.08
CA GLU A 13 -0.46 5.29 8.95
C GLU A 13 -0.90 3.92 9.48
N THR A 14 -2.19 3.69 9.43
CA THR A 14 -2.84 2.49 9.98
C THR A 14 -3.56 1.71 8.88
N LEU A 15 -4.05 0.52 9.19
CA LEU A 15 -4.86 -0.29 8.27
C LEU A 15 -6.17 0.41 7.80
N GLY A 16 -6.62 1.44 8.51
CA GLY A 16 -7.82 2.19 8.13
C GLY A 16 -9.02 1.29 7.86
N THR A 17 -9.57 1.38 6.65
CA THR A 17 -10.72 0.58 6.22
C THR A 17 -10.43 -0.93 6.22
N LEU A 18 -9.18 -1.36 5.93
CA LEU A 18 -8.78 -2.76 5.88
C LEU A 18 -8.90 -3.45 7.24
N GLU A 19 -8.65 -2.75 8.36
CA GLU A 19 -8.74 -3.36 9.68
C GLU A 19 -10.12 -3.97 9.96
N ARG A 20 -11.18 -3.20 9.64
CA ARG A 20 -12.56 -3.66 9.78
C ARG A 20 -12.85 -4.87 8.89
N LEU A 21 -12.29 -4.90 7.68
CA LEU A 21 -12.53 -5.98 6.72
C LEU A 21 -11.85 -7.29 7.18
N PHE A 22 -10.60 -7.23 7.64
CA PHE A 22 -9.90 -8.39 8.21
C PHE A 22 -10.63 -8.94 9.43
N LYS A 23 -11.06 -8.06 10.34
CA LYS A 23 -11.81 -8.47 11.55
C LYS A 23 -13.15 -9.11 11.22
N ALA A 24 -13.86 -8.56 10.22
CA ALA A 24 -15.15 -9.12 9.77
C ALA A 24 -15.02 -10.54 9.19
N ASP A 25 -13.87 -10.86 8.56
CA ASP A 25 -13.56 -12.19 8.03
C ASP A 25 -12.91 -13.11 9.08
N GLY A 26 -12.91 -12.72 10.36
CA GLY A 26 -12.46 -13.54 11.49
C GLY A 26 -10.94 -13.65 11.64
N TYR A 27 -10.18 -12.72 11.06
CA TYR A 27 -8.74 -12.66 11.30
C TYR A 27 -8.42 -12.09 12.69
N ASP A 28 -7.46 -12.71 13.34
CA ASP A 28 -6.70 -12.09 14.44
C ASP A 28 -5.63 -11.19 13.81
N VAL A 29 -5.77 -9.89 13.99
CA VAL A 29 -4.89 -8.90 13.38
C VAL A 29 -3.83 -8.45 14.38
N GLU A 30 -2.60 -8.95 14.20
CA GLU A 30 -1.44 -8.46 14.94
C GLU A 30 -0.88 -7.21 14.24
N THR A 31 -0.89 -6.08 14.93
CA THR A 31 -0.26 -4.84 14.44
C THR A 31 1.05 -4.60 15.17
N VAL A 32 2.14 -4.45 14.43
CA VAL A 32 3.47 -4.18 14.96
C VAL A 32 4.00 -2.85 14.43
N ASP A 33 4.83 -2.19 15.23
CA ASP A 33 5.61 -1.03 14.81
C ASP A 33 6.99 -1.53 14.35
N ALA A 34 7.31 -1.30 13.07
CA ALA A 34 8.56 -1.76 12.46
C ALA A 34 9.80 -1.24 13.18
N GLN A 35 9.74 -0.03 13.73
CA GLN A 35 10.85 0.58 14.46
C GLN A 35 11.16 -0.16 15.77
N THR A 36 10.18 -0.86 16.32
CA THR A 36 10.37 -1.62 17.56
C THR A 36 10.63 -3.10 17.28
N LYS A 37 9.91 -3.71 16.35
CA LYS A 37 10.02 -5.13 16.01
C LYS A 37 9.49 -5.43 14.63
N VAL A 38 10.29 -6.12 13.83
CA VAL A 38 9.85 -6.79 12.59
C VAL A 38 9.86 -8.30 12.86
N PRO A 39 8.74 -9.03 12.67
CA PRO A 39 8.72 -10.49 12.80
C PRO A 39 9.67 -11.16 11.79
N GLU A 40 10.31 -12.25 12.19
CA GLU A 40 11.27 -12.96 11.32
C GLU A 40 10.60 -14.03 10.45
N ARG A 41 9.46 -14.56 10.88
CA ARG A 41 8.79 -15.71 10.25
C ARG A 41 7.47 -15.31 9.60
N PRO A 42 7.43 -15.09 8.29
CA PRO A 42 6.20 -14.73 7.59
C PRO A 42 5.17 -15.88 7.61
N THR A 43 5.61 -17.13 7.70
CA THR A 43 4.75 -18.32 7.71
C THR A 43 3.90 -18.48 8.99
N ASP A 44 4.15 -17.67 10.02
CA ASP A 44 3.28 -17.61 11.21
C ASP A 44 1.96 -16.85 10.93
N TYR A 45 1.84 -16.24 9.75
CA TYR A 45 0.70 -15.43 9.32
C TYR A 45 0.08 -15.95 8.03
N SER A 46 -1.24 -15.88 7.97
CA SER A 46 -2.01 -16.21 6.75
C SER A 46 -1.96 -15.08 5.70
N ALA A 47 -1.72 -13.86 6.15
CA ALA A 47 -1.57 -12.68 5.30
C ALA A 47 -0.70 -11.62 5.99
N ILE A 48 0.01 -10.81 5.19
CA ILE A 48 0.83 -9.69 5.67
C ILE A 48 0.41 -8.42 4.95
N VAL A 49 0.26 -7.32 5.69
CA VAL A 49 0.07 -5.96 5.14
C VAL A 49 1.20 -5.08 5.64
N ILE A 50 1.93 -4.47 4.70
CA ILE A 50 3.01 -3.51 5.00
C ILE A 50 2.51 -2.13 4.61
N LEU A 51 2.40 -1.27 5.61
CA LEU A 51 1.82 0.07 5.45
C LEU A 51 2.85 1.08 4.95
N GLY A 52 2.38 2.27 4.70
CA GLY A 52 3.19 3.38 4.25
C GLY A 52 4.03 4.01 5.37
N GLY A 53 4.67 5.11 5.02
CA GLY A 53 5.51 5.91 5.90
C GLY A 53 6.29 6.98 5.13
N PRO A 54 6.79 8.01 5.82
CA PRO A 54 7.53 9.11 5.18
C PRO A 54 8.99 8.77 4.86
N MET A 55 9.46 7.57 5.22
CA MET A 55 10.83 7.12 4.99
C MET A 55 11.03 6.77 3.51
N ALA A 56 12.24 6.97 3.01
CA ALA A 56 12.65 6.38 1.74
C ALA A 56 13.21 4.97 1.96
N VAL A 57 12.95 4.05 1.03
CA VAL A 57 13.48 2.68 1.11
C VAL A 57 14.99 2.64 1.20
N TYR A 58 15.66 3.65 0.64
CA TYR A 58 17.12 3.82 0.66
C TYR A 58 17.63 4.59 1.89
N ASP A 59 16.77 4.95 2.84
CA ASP A 59 17.21 5.45 4.14
C ASP A 59 17.88 4.32 4.93
N ASN A 60 18.95 4.67 5.66
CA ASN A 60 19.74 3.68 6.37
C ASN A 60 19.14 3.32 7.73
N PHE A 61 17.86 2.89 7.73
CA PHE A 61 17.20 2.38 8.94
C PHE A 61 17.25 0.85 8.98
N PRO A 62 17.80 0.24 10.04
CA PRO A 62 17.91 -1.23 10.12
C PRO A 62 16.58 -1.98 10.02
N TYR A 63 15.48 -1.39 10.48
CA TYR A 63 14.17 -2.02 10.41
C TYR A 63 13.63 -2.14 8.96
N LEU A 64 13.96 -1.19 8.06
CA LEU A 64 13.59 -1.30 6.64
C LEU A 64 14.29 -2.48 5.95
N GLN A 65 15.51 -2.79 6.36
CA GLN A 65 16.24 -3.97 5.87
C GLN A 65 15.56 -5.26 6.35
N LYS A 66 15.15 -5.31 7.63
CA LYS A 66 14.40 -6.45 8.19
C LYS A 66 13.04 -6.65 7.52
N GLU A 67 12.33 -5.56 7.19
CA GLU A 67 11.09 -5.67 6.40
C GLU A 67 11.34 -6.27 5.02
N GLN A 68 12.41 -5.85 4.34
CA GLN A 68 12.79 -6.42 3.05
C GLN A 68 13.17 -7.91 3.16
N GLU A 69 13.82 -8.32 4.26
CA GLU A 69 14.12 -9.73 4.54
C GLU A 69 12.82 -10.53 4.75
N LEU A 70 11.90 -10.02 5.58
CA LEU A 70 10.58 -10.62 5.79
C LEU A 70 9.81 -10.76 4.46
N ILE A 71 9.83 -9.72 3.61
CA ILE A 71 9.17 -9.73 2.30
C ILE A 71 9.75 -10.81 1.39
N ARG A 72 11.09 -10.92 1.31
CA ARG A 72 11.74 -11.96 0.50
C ARG A 72 11.33 -13.36 0.94
N GLU A 73 11.32 -13.60 2.26
CA GLU A 73 10.88 -14.88 2.81
C GLU A 73 9.36 -15.10 2.62
N ALA A 74 8.54 -14.05 2.67
CA ALA A 74 7.11 -14.15 2.40
C ALA A 74 6.84 -14.56 0.94
N ILE A 75 7.49 -13.93 -0.02
CA ILE A 75 7.39 -14.26 -1.45
C ILE A 75 7.84 -15.71 -1.69
N LYS A 76 8.98 -16.12 -1.13
CA LYS A 76 9.54 -17.46 -1.28
C LYS A 76 8.63 -18.57 -0.70
N ASN A 77 7.88 -18.25 0.33
CA ASN A 77 6.96 -19.19 1.00
C ASN A 77 5.49 -19.01 0.58
N ASP A 78 5.21 -18.28 -0.50
CA ASP A 78 3.86 -18.01 -1.01
C ASP A 78 2.90 -17.40 0.02
N VAL A 79 3.41 -16.62 0.97
CA VAL A 79 2.57 -15.90 1.95
C VAL A 79 1.97 -14.65 1.29
N PRO A 80 0.64 -14.55 1.17
CA PRO A 80 -0.02 -13.38 0.59
C PRO A 80 0.39 -12.09 1.31
N THR A 81 1.01 -11.17 0.55
CA THR A 81 1.56 -9.93 1.09
C THR A 81 1.03 -8.74 0.30
N LEU A 82 0.48 -7.75 0.99
CA LEU A 82 0.00 -6.49 0.42
C LEU A 82 0.87 -5.35 0.94
N GLY A 83 1.60 -4.66 0.05
CA GLY A 83 2.34 -3.45 0.39
C GLY A 83 1.63 -2.21 -0.11
N ILE A 84 1.48 -1.20 0.75
CA ILE A 84 0.84 0.07 0.45
C ILE A 84 1.88 1.20 0.57
N CYS A 85 1.99 2.04 -0.43
CA CYS A 85 2.89 3.19 -0.53
C CYS A 85 4.36 2.77 -0.25
N LEU A 86 4.97 3.13 0.89
CA LEU A 86 6.29 2.65 1.28
C LEU A 86 6.35 1.10 1.26
N GLY A 87 5.31 0.42 1.71
CA GLY A 87 5.23 -1.04 1.67
C GLY A 87 5.33 -1.60 0.24
N SER A 88 4.74 -0.93 -0.76
CA SER A 88 4.88 -1.32 -2.17
C SER A 88 6.30 -1.12 -2.69
N GLN A 89 6.96 -0.05 -2.27
CA GLN A 89 8.35 0.26 -2.61
C GLN A 89 9.31 -0.75 -1.97
N LEU A 90 9.05 -1.16 -0.72
CA LEU A 90 9.80 -2.22 -0.04
C LEU A 90 9.66 -3.57 -0.76
N ILE A 91 8.46 -3.92 -1.25
CA ILE A 91 8.25 -5.12 -2.07
C ILE A 91 9.05 -5.01 -3.38
N ALA A 92 8.97 -3.88 -4.08
CA ALA A 92 9.72 -3.66 -5.32
C ALA A 92 11.22 -3.84 -5.09
N GLN A 93 11.79 -3.20 -4.07
CA GLN A 93 13.22 -3.27 -3.73
C GLN A 93 13.63 -4.70 -3.31
N ALA A 94 12.83 -5.35 -2.44
CA ALA A 94 13.12 -6.70 -1.95
C ALA A 94 13.13 -7.74 -3.07
N ALA A 95 12.32 -7.52 -4.11
CA ALA A 95 12.20 -8.40 -5.28
C ALA A 95 13.18 -8.06 -6.44
N GLY A 96 14.11 -7.11 -6.23
CA GLY A 96 15.16 -6.75 -7.22
C GLY A 96 14.78 -5.59 -8.13
N GLY A 97 13.72 -4.85 -7.86
CA GLY A 97 13.43 -3.56 -8.47
C GLY A 97 14.30 -2.44 -7.88
N ARG A 98 14.10 -1.23 -8.35
CA ARG A 98 14.84 -0.05 -7.87
C ARG A 98 13.86 1.04 -7.45
N VAL A 99 13.99 1.53 -6.22
CA VAL A 99 13.22 2.66 -5.68
C VAL A 99 14.03 3.94 -5.79
N TYR A 100 13.39 5.03 -6.20
CA TYR A 100 14.03 6.32 -6.38
C TYR A 100 13.03 7.47 -6.27
N ARG A 101 13.54 8.67 -6.03
CA ARG A 101 12.72 9.88 -6.00
C ARG A 101 12.11 10.16 -7.38
N GLY A 102 10.79 10.25 -7.42
CA GLY A 102 10.06 10.59 -8.62
C GLY A 102 10.30 12.05 -9.06
N ARG A 103 10.05 12.30 -10.33
CA ARG A 103 10.19 13.67 -10.91
C ARG A 103 9.14 14.65 -10.37
N GLN A 104 8.04 14.14 -9.85
CA GLN A 104 6.92 14.90 -9.31
C GLN A 104 6.23 14.09 -8.23
N LYS A 105 5.77 14.74 -7.15
CA LYS A 105 4.92 14.10 -6.16
C LYS A 105 3.49 13.93 -6.67
N GLU A 106 2.83 12.89 -6.22
CA GLU A 106 1.39 12.72 -6.36
C GLU A 106 0.78 12.81 -4.94
N ILE A 107 0.01 13.87 -4.67
CA ILE A 107 -0.67 14.11 -3.39
C ILE A 107 -2.13 14.49 -3.68
N GLY A 108 -3.06 13.87 -2.96
CA GLY A 108 -4.50 14.08 -3.13
C GLY A 108 -5.16 13.06 -4.07
N TRP A 109 -6.16 13.48 -4.81
CA TRP A 109 -7.01 12.61 -5.61
C TRP A 109 -6.54 12.52 -7.06
N HIS A 110 -6.12 11.34 -7.48
CA HIS A 110 -5.64 11.06 -8.83
C HIS A 110 -6.43 9.92 -9.48
N THR A 111 -6.40 9.85 -10.80
CA THR A 111 -6.94 8.73 -11.57
C THR A 111 -5.83 7.78 -11.96
N VAL A 112 -6.02 6.50 -11.75
CA VAL A 112 -5.13 5.44 -12.23
C VAL A 112 -5.87 4.54 -13.21
N SER A 113 -5.15 4.11 -14.26
CA SER A 113 -5.66 3.18 -15.26
C SER A 113 -5.22 1.77 -14.94
N LEU A 114 -6.17 0.84 -14.88
CA LEU A 114 -5.92 -0.57 -14.63
C LEU A 114 -5.49 -1.27 -15.93
N THR A 115 -4.49 -2.14 -15.82
CA THR A 115 -4.13 -3.04 -16.94
C THR A 115 -5.14 -4.20 -17.03
N PRO A 116 -5.16 -4.97 -18.14
CA PRO A 116 -5.95 -6.20 -18.19
C PRO A 116 -5.65 -7.15 -17.03
N HIS A 117 -4.37 -7.38 -16.72
CA HIS A 117 -3.98 -8.21 -15.57
C HIS A 117 -4.49 -7.66 -14.23
N GLY A 118 -4.51 -6.33 -14.07
CA GLY A 118 -5.08 -5.70 -12.88
C GLY A 118 -6.58 -5.95 -12.77
N GLN A 119 -7.32 -5.84 -13.90
CA GLN A 119 -8.77 -6.05 -13.93
C GLN A 119 -9.16 -7.53 -13.76
N ASP A 120 -8.33 -8.46 -14.20
CA ASP A 120 -8.56 -9.90 -14.02
C ASP A 120 -8.05 -10.39 -12.63
N GLY A 121 -7.20 -9.61 -11.96
CA GLY A 121 -6.57 -9.95 -10.68
C GLY A 121 -7.16 -9.18 -9.49
N ILE A 122 -6.28 -8.47 -8.78
CA ILE A 122 -6.60 -7.79 -7.51
C ILE A 122 -7.70 -6.72 -7.64
N PHE A 123 -7.85 -6.12 -8.81
CA PHE A 123 -8.88 -5.12 -9.10
C PHE A 123 -10.09 -5.71 -9.84
N GLN A 124 -10.28 -7.04 -9.83
CA GLN A 124 -11.43 -7.67 -10.49
C GLN A 124 -12.75 -7.10 -10.00
N GLY A 125 -13.55 -6.58 -10.92
CA GLY A 125 -14.83 -5.92 -10.65
C GLY A 125 -14.74 -4.39 -10.53
N ALA A 126 -13.55 -3.80 -10.61
CA ALA A 126 -13.38 -2.35 -10.71
C ALA A 126 -13.54 -1.84 -12.14
N ASN A 127 -13.82 -0.55 -12.30
CA ASN A 127 -13.78 0.13 -13.59
C ASN A 127 -12.33 0.18 -14.10
N LYS A 128 -12.15 0.29 -15.43
CA LYS A 128 -10.84 0.43 -16.06
C LYS A 128 -10.02 1.61 -15.52
N GLU A 129 -10.69 2.67 -15.13
CA GLU A 129 -10.11 3.83 -14.46
C GLU A 129 -10.75 3.97 -13.09
N ILE A 130 -9.93 4.12 -12.06
CA ILE A 130 -10.38 4.34 -10.69
C ILE A 130 -9.75 5.59 -10.11
N LYS A 131 -10.52 6.31 -9.31
CA LYS A 131 -10.02 7.44 -8.54
C LYS A 131 -9.48 6.94 -7.21
N VAL A 132 -8.27 7.34 -6.87
CA VAL A 132 -7.51 6.87 -5.71
C VAL A 132 -6.93 8.05 -4.94
N PHE A 133 -6.55 7.82 -3.70
CA PHE A 133 -5.84 8.80 -2.89
C PHE A 133 -4.34 8.55 -2.97
N GLN A 134 -3.57 9.59 -3.27
CA GLN A 134 -2.13 9.54 -3.39
C GLN A 134 -1.46 10.38 -2.31
N TRP A 135 -0.32 9.90 -1.81
CA TRP A 135 0.60 10.70 -0.98
C TRP A 135 2.00 10.11 -1.07
N HIS A 136 2.71 10.39 -2.16
CA HIS A 136 4.07 9.90 -2.33
C HIS A 136 4.91 10.80 -3.23
N GLY A 137 6.23 10.76 -3.01
CA GLY A 137 7.24 11.42 -3.84
C GLY A 137 8.19 10.44 -4.52
N ASP A 138 8.35 9.24 -3.93
CA ASP A 138 9.17 8.18 -4.49
C ASP A 138 8.35 7.23 -5.37
N THR A 139 9.04 6.59 -6.30
CA THR A 139 8.50 5.61 -7.23
C THR A 139 9.52 4.49 -7.45
N TYR A 140 9.21 3.54 -8.32
CA TYR A 140 10.06 2.38 -8.56
C TYR A 140 10.08 1.94 -10.02
N ASP A 141 11.22 1.40 -10.44
CA ASP A 141 11.31 0.48 -11.57
C ASP A 141 10.87 -0.91 -11.07
N LEU A 142 10.00 -1.56 -11.83
CA LEU A 142 9.47 -2.87 -11.43
C LEU A 142 10.55 -3.95 -11.41
N PRO A 143 10.45 -4.94 -10.49
CA PRO A 143 11.25 -6.15 -10.55
C PRO A 143 11.06 -6.88 -11.90
N PRO A 144 12.07 -7.62 -12.39
CA PRO A 144 12.06 -8.24 -13.72
C PRO A 144 10.82 -9.12 -14.00
N ASP A 145 10.38 -9.91 -13.00
CA ASP A 145 9.26 -10.85 -13.15
C ASP A 145 7.92 -10.28 -12.67
N ALA A 146 7.85 -8.97 -12.40
CA ALA A 146 6.63 -8.36 -11.91
C ALA A 146 5.63 -8.08 -13.03
N THR A 147 4.37 -8.40 -12.75
CA THR A 147 3.24 -8.04 -13.61
C THR A 147 2.68 -6.70 -13.17
N ILE A 148 2.62 -5.73 -14.09
CA ILE A 148 2.01 -4.43 -13.80
C ILE A 148 0.49 -4.54 -13.80
N LEU A 149 -0.13 -3.95 -12.76
CA LEU A 149 -1.58 -3.99 -12.53
C LEU A 149 -2.26 -2.63 -12.73
N ALA A 150 -1.56 -1.53 -12.44
CA ALA A 150 -2.09 -0.17 -12.61
C ALA A 150 -0.98 0.84 -12.93
N ARG A 151 -1.35 1.93 -13.62
CA ARG A 151 -0.47 3.07 -13.95
C ARG A 151 -1.19 4.40 -13.73
N SER A 152 -0.47 5.42 -13.29
CA SER A 152 -0.85 6.83 -13.53
C SER A 152 -0.19 7.32 -14.84
N SER A 153 -0.40 8.57 -15.17
CA SER A 153 0.32 9.21 -16.29
C SER A 153 1.82 9.36 -16.01
N LEU A 154 2.24 9.24 -14.75
CA LEU A 154 3.60 9.48 -14.31
C LEU A 154 4.36 8.19 -14.00
N TYR A 155 3.72 7.22 -13.29
CA TYR A 155 4.41 6.12 -12.65
C TYR A 155 3.64 4.80 -12.73
N PRO A 156 4.33 3.64 -12.54
CA PRO A 156 3.68 2.41 -12.12
C PRO A 156 2.97 2.64 -10.79
N GLN A 157 1.75 2.12 -10.66
CA GLN A 157 0.89 2.37 -9.50
C GLN A 157 0.51 1.11 -8.74
N ALA A 158 0.53 -0.03 -9.40
CA ALA A 158 0.38 -1.33 -8.75
C ALA A 158 1.05 -2.42 -9.57
N PHE A 159 1.56 -3.43 -8.89
CA PHE A 159 2.19 -4.60 -9.50
C PHE A 159 2.00 -5.84 -8.62
N GLN A 160 2.24 -7.01 -9.21
CA GLN A 160 2.28 -8.29 -8.51
C GLN A 160 3.58 -9.01 -8.84
N ILE A 161 4.17 -9.64 -7.82
CA ILE A 161 5.28 -10.58 -7.95
C ILE A 161 5.06 -11.76 -7.00
N GLY A 162 4.89 -12.96 -7.58
CA GLY A 162 4.50 -14.13 -6.79
C GLY A 162 3.22 -13.87 -5.98
N SER A 163 3.30 -14.13 -4.68
CA SER A 163 2.22 -13.90 -3.71
C SER A 163 2.13 -12.44 -3.20
N ALA A 164 3.06 -11.58 -3.59
CA ALA A 164 3.11 -10.20 -3.13
C ALA A 164 2.50 -9.22 -4.15
N ILE A 165 1.73 -8.26 -3.64
CA ILE A 165 1.10 -7.18 -4.40
C ILE A 165 1.55 -5.85 -3.80
N GLY A 166 2.15 -4.99 -4.63
CA GLY A 166 2.46 -3.61 -4.29
C GLY A 166 1.43 -2.65 -4.88
N ILE A 167 0.92 -1.73 -4.05
CA ILE A 167 0.00 -0.64 -4.44
C ILE A 167 0.61 0.68 -3.95
N GLN A 168 0.94 1.59 -4.87
CA GLN A 168 1.57 2.86 -4.53
C GLN A 168 0.60 3.85 -3.89
N PHE A 169 -0.65 3.84 -4.31
CA PHE A 169 -1.70 4.69 -3.77
C PHE A 169 -2.37 4.08 -2.54
N HIS A 170 -3.20 4.87 -1.87
CA HIS A 170 -3.92 4.49 -0.68
C HIS A 170 -5.39 4.22 -0.97
N LEU A 171 -5.87 3.03 -0.64
CA LEU A 171 -7.29 2.66 -0.68
C LEU A 171 -7.88 2.53 0.73
N GLU A 172 -7.03 2.32 1.72
CA GLU A 172 -7.37 2.08 3.12
C GLU A 172 -7.82 3.33 3.86
N VAL A 173 -7.44 4.52 3.36
CA VAL A 173 -7.71 5.77 4.05
C VAL A 173 -9.19 6.14 4.04
N ASN A 174 -9.57 6.90 5.04
CA ASN A 174 -10.88 7.53 5.18
C ASN A 174 -10.72 9.01 5.54
N GLY A 175 -11.81 9.77 5.57
CA GLY A 175 -11.73 11.20 5.83
C GLY A 175 -11.10 11.58 7.18
N GLY A 176 -11.13 10.69 8.17
CA GLY A 176 -10.44 10.87 9.46
C GLY A 176 -8.92 10.76 9.31
N LEU A 177 -8.45 9.71 8.63
CA LEU A 177 -7.03 9.51 8.36
C LEU A 177 -6.45 10.61 7.47
N ILE A 178 -7.16 11.02 6.42
CA ILE A 178 -6.71 12.13 5.55
C ILE A 178 -6.50 13.40 6.35
N ARG A 179 -7.43 13.77 7.22
CA ARG A 179 -7.27 14.96 8.10
C ARG A 179 -6.12 14.82 9.09
N MET A 180 -5.90 13.61 9.63
CA MET A 180 -4.76 13.33 10.50
C MET A 180 -3.44 13.51 9.75
N TRP A 181 -3.32 12.98 8.53
CA TRP A 181 -2.13 13.11 7.69
C TRP A 181 -1.87 14.56 7.27
N MET A 182 -2.91 15.32 6.94
CA MET A 182 -2.77 16.75 6.64
C MET A 182 -2.16 17.53 7.80
N LYS A 183 -2.48 17.14 9.05
CA LYS A 183 -1.89 17.74 10.24
C LYS A 183 -0.46 17.26 10.47
N GLU A 184 -0.21 15.97 10.32
CA GLU A 184 1.12 15.36 10.50
C GLU A 184 2.12 15.87 9.47
N TYR A 185 1.69 15.99 8.21
CA TYR A 185 2.51 16.42 7.09
C TYR A 185 2.24 17.87 6.66
N GLU A 186 1.82 18.74 7.60
CA GLU A 186 1.43 20.13 7.31
C GLU A 186 2.53 20.91 6.58
N ASN A 187 3.79 20.70 6.96
CA ASN A 187 4.93 21.38 6.32
C ASN A 187 5.08 20.95 4.84
N GLU A 188 4.82 19.69 4.51
CA GLU A 188 4.85 19.19 3.15
C GLU A 188 3.69 19.79 2.33
N VAL A 189 2.48 19.77 2.87
CA VAL A 189 1.30 20.38 2.22
C VAL A 189 1.56 21.86 1.89
N LYS A 190 2.14 22.61 2.81
CA LYS A 190 2.51 24.02 2.60
C LYS A 190 3.58 24.18 1.54
N ALA A 191 4.63 23.33 1.55
CA ALA A 191 5.72 23.38 0.59
C ALA A 191 5.26 23.09 -0.84
N GLU A 192 4.34 22.11 -1.00
CA GLU A 192 3.75 21.75 -2.29
C GLU A 192 2.62 22.70 -2.72
N LYS A 193 2.22 23.66 -1.87
CA LYS A 193 1.17 24.65 -2.13
C LYS A 193 -0.18 24.06 -2.53
N ILE A 194 -0.53 22.90 -1.95
CA ILE A 194 -1.79 22.22 -2.22
C ILE A 194 -2.86 22.78 -1.30
N ALA A 195 -4.02 23.14 -1.84
CA ALA A 195 -5.12 23.60 -1.01
C ALA A 195 -5.75 22.43 -0.25
N GLU A 196 -6.07 22.62 1.03
CA GLU A 196 -6.66 21.59 1.88
C GLU A 196 -7.91 20.94 1.27
N ARG A 197 -8.77 21.73 0.62
CA ARG A 197 -9.98 21.25 -0.05
C ARG A 197 -9.68 20.21 -1.16
N ASP A 198 -8.51 20.34 -1.82
CA ASP A 198 -8.11 19.46 -2.91
C ASP A 198 -7.59 18.12 -2.36
N ILE A 199 -7.04 18.13 -1.13
CA ILE A 199 -6.63 16.92 -0.41
C ILE A 199 -7.85 16.22 0.21
N ILE A 200 -8.76 16.96 0.86
CA ILE A 200 -9.96 16.36 1.47
C ILE A 200 -10.85 15.73 0.39
N GLY A 201 -11.00 16.41 -0.74
CA GLY A 201 -11.82 15.96 -1.85
C GLY A 201 -13.33 15.91 -1.52
N PRO A 202 -14.17 15.63 -2.52
CA PRO A 202 -15.60 15.46 -2.32
C PRO A 202 -15.95 14.12 -1.68
N GLY A 203 -17.03 14.09 -0.89
CA GLY A 203 -17.48 12.87 -0.19
C GLY A 203 -17.72 11.66 -1.10
N ARG A 204 -18.15 11.89 -2.35
CA ARG A 204 -18.32 10.83 -3.36
C ARG A 204 -17.02 10.09 -3.69
N ASP A 205 -15.87 10.78 -3.62
CA ASP A 205 -14.57 10.17 -3.89
C ASP A 205 -14.16 9.24 -2.75
N LEU A 206 -14.46 9.63 -1.49
CA LEU A 206 -14.27 8.76 -0.32
C LEU A 206 -15.17 7.51 -0.37
N GLU A 207 -16.43 7.64 -0.80
CA GLU A 207 -17.34 6.50 -0.98
C GLU A 207 -16.84 5.53 -2.06
N SER A 208 -16.35 6.08 -3.18
CA SER A 208 -15.77 5.29 -4.27
C SER A 208 -14.50 4.58 -3.81
N LEU A 209 -13.63 5.28 -3.08
CA LEU A 209 -12.41 4.73 -2.51
C LEU A 209 -12.71 3.55 -1.57
N ALA A 210 -13.67 3.72 -0.66
CA ALA A 210 -14.08 2.67 0.27
C ALA A 210 -14.63 1.42 -0.46
N LYS A 211 -15.40 1.60 -1.55
CA LYS A 211 -15.87 0.49 -2.39
C LYS A 211 -14.71 -0.24 -3.07
N ASN A 212 -13.75 0.51 -3.63
CA ASN A 212 -12.56 -0.06 -4.24
C ASN A 212 -11.68 -0.78 -3.21
N CYS A 213 -11.55 -0.24 -1.99
CA CYS A 213 -10.85 -0.90 -0.88
C CYS A 213 -11.49 -2.26 -0.53
N GLN A 214 -12.81 -2.31 -0.40
CA GLN A 214 -13.54 -3.56 -0.14
C GLN A 214 -13.35 -4.58 -1.27
N LEU A 215 -13.36 -4.12 -2.52
CA LEU A 215 -13.18 -4.96 -3.69
C LEU A 215 -11.75 -5.54 -3.72
N VAL A 216 -10.73 -4.71 -3.54
CA VAL A 216 -9.32 -5.13 -3.48
C VAL A 216 -9.10 -6.09 -2.32
N TYR A 217 -9.60 -5.77 -1.12
CA TYR A 217 -9.52 -6.66 0.03
C TYR A 217 -10.13 -8.04 -0.27
N ARG A 218 -11.35 -8.10 -0.83
CA ARG A 218 -12.03 -9.35 -1.16
C ARG A 218 -11.23 -10.19 -2.17
N ASN A 219 -10.62 -9.56 -3.17
CA ASN A 219 -9.79 -10.25 -4.14
C ASN A 219 -8.47 -10.72 -3.51
N PHE A 220 -7.86 -9.92 -2.65
CA PHE A 220 -6.68 -10.29 -1.86
C PHE A 220 -6.97 -11.48 -0.92
N ALA A 221 -8.10 -11.46 -0.22
CA ALA A 221 -8.50 -12.54 0.69
C ALA A 221 -8.68 -13.89 -0.02
N ARG A 222 -8.96 -13.91 -1.32
CA ARG A 222 -9.01 -15.16 -2.13
C ARG A 222 -7.63 -15.78 -2.39
N MET A 223 -6.55 -15.01 -2.25
CA MET A 223 -5.19 -15.51 -2.35
C MET A 223 -4.76 -16.24 -1.07
N VAL A 224 -5.45 -15.98 0.05
CA VAL A 224 -5.16 -16.57 1.35
C VAL A 224 -5.77 -17.97 1.42
N ARG A 225 -4.93 -18.99 1.47
CA ARG A 225 -5.28 -20.41 1.56
C ARG A 225 -5.70 -20.85 2.96
#